data_e54d176a8bfabc2c554ea2342f269d31
#
_entry.id   e54d176a8bfabc2c554ea2342f269d31
#
_cell.length_a   1.000
_cell.length_b   1.000
_cell.length_c   1.000
_cell.angle_alpha   90.00
_cell.angle_beta   90.00
_cell.angle_gamma   90.00
#
_symmetry.space_group_name_H-M   'P 1'
#
loop_
_entity.id
_entity.type
_entity.pdbx_description
1 polymer ?
#
loop_
_entity_poly.entity_id
_entity_poly.type
_entity_poly.pdbx_seq_one_letter_code
_entity_poly.pdbx_strand_id
1 'polypeptide(L)'
;DVRFLYAVNLLPIIGINFVTWKFTDRCFGQNHKTNLYVIFFSFLFLPQFFFLAFAYGIIPGLFFMLLAFFFLDKYFESGKWKDMLLCILFVMSAVILKGNNIIGAIAIAILCFLRILKERSWKLILLAVCVMAVSILPGKAFHAWYDNEAGGVLCGGKPKILWIAMGTEPYYNNAAGWYNGCSDWLFSEAKYDPEKATELGKAKIRDNIY
;
A
#
# COMPACT_ATOMS: atom_id res chain seq x y z
N ASP A 1 11.37 21.85 0.98
CA ASP A 1 12.03 22.09 -0.31
C ASP A 1 11.56 21.06 -1.33
N VAL A 2 10.99 21.54 -2.45
CA VAL A 2 10.46 20.70 -3.54
C VAL A 2 11.57 19.81 -4.14
N ARG A 3 12.81 20.29 -4.18
CA ARG A 3 13.95 19.51 -4.70
C ARG A 3 14.24 18.26 -3.86
N PHE A 4 14.08 18.37 -2.53
CA PHE A 4 14.21 17.22 -1.64
C PHE A 4 13.12 16.18 -1.94
N LEU A 5 11.89 16.62 -2.18
CA LEU A 5 10.78 15.73 -2.53
C LEU A 5 11.03 15.00 -3.87
N TYR A 6 11.55 15.71 -4.88
CA TYR A 6 11.95 15.06 -6.14
C TYR A 6 13.02 13.99 -5.91
N ALA A 7 14.03 14.26 -5.08
CA ALA A 7 15.07 13.28 -4.79
C ALA A 7 14.50 12.05 -4.07
N VAL A 8 13.64 12.24 -3.08
CA VAL A 8 12.98 11.18 -2.30
C VAL A 8 12.11 10.29 -3.18
N ASN A 9 11.49 10.81 -4.23
CA ASN A 9 10.66 10.03 -5.14
C ASN A 9 11.47 9.47 -6.33
N LEU A 10 12.50 10.18 -6.82
CA LEU A 10 13.30 9.74 -7.95
C LEU A 10 14.14 8.49 -7.62
N LEU A 11 14.75 8.44 -6.43
CA LEU A 11 15.52 7.28 -6.00
C LEU A 11 14.69 5.99 -6.00
N PRO A 12 13.48 5.94 -5.41
CA PRO A 12 12.59 4.80 -5.52
C PRO A 12 12.19 4.46 -6.96
N ILE A 13 11.97 5.43 -7.87
CA ILE A 13 11.67 5.13 -9.28
C ILE A 13 12.84 4.39 -9.94
N ILE A 14 14.07 4.85 -9.72
CA ILE A 14 15.26 4.15 -10.20
C ILE A 14 15.33 2.75 -9.60
N GLY A 15 15.07 2.62 -8.30
CA GLY A 15 15.01 1.34 -7.60
C GLY A 15 13.94 0.41 -8.14
N ILE A 16 12.74 0.90 -8.44
CA ILE A 16 11.64 0.13 -9.07
C ILE A 16 12.13 -0.48 -10.39
N ASN A 17 12.72 0.33 -11.27
CA ASN A 17 13.22 -0.13 -12.57
C ASN A 17 14.33 -1.18 -12.39
N PHE A 18 15.24 -0.98 -11.43
CA PHE A 18 16.31 -1.94 -11.14
C PHE A 18 15.75 -3.26 -10.58
N VAL A 19 14.83 -3.22 -9.63
CA VAL A 19 14.20 -4.42 -9.05
C VAL A 19 13.39 -5.16 -10.12
N THR A 20 12.64 -4.42 -10.94
CA THR A 20 11.87 -4.99 -12.06
C THR A 20 12.80 -5.72 -13.04
N TRP A 21 13.92 -5.11 -13.40
CA TRP A 21 14.92 -5.78 -14.24
C TRP A 21 15.42 -7.08 -13.60
N LYS A 22 15.81 -7.03 -12.33
CA LYS A 22 16.28 -8.23 -11.61
C LYS A 22 15.22 -9.31 -11.50
N PHE A 23 13.96 -8.91 -11.34
CA PHE A 23 12.83 -9.84 -11.32
C PHE A 23 12.62 -10.50 -12.68
N THR A 24 12.71 -9.72 -13.76
CA THR A 24 12.60 -10.21 -15.13
C THR A 24 13.71 -11.22 -15.45
N ASP A 25 14.96 -10.92 -15.06
CA ASP A 25 16.10 -11.85 -15.22
C ASP A 25 15.84 -13.21 -14.53
N ARG A 26 15.17 -13.19 -13.37
CA ARG A 26 14.86 -14.42 -12.62
C ARG A 26 13.70 -15.20 -13.25
N CYS A 27 12.67 -14.51 -13.75
CA CYS A 27 11.48 -15.15 -14.32
C CYS A 27 11.70 -15.70 -15.74
N PHE A 28 12.49 -14.99 -16.55
CA PHE A 28 12.63 -15.27 -17.99
C PHE A 28 14.06 -15.64 -18.41
N GLY A 29 14.97 -15.82 -17.42
CA GLY A 29 16.40 -15.99 -17.68
C GLY A 29 17.06 -14.70 -18.17
N GLN A 30 18.37 -14.75 -18.40
CA GLN A 30 19.15 -13.58 -18.85
C GLN A 30 18.88 -13.26 -20.34
N ASN A 31 17.62 -13.03 -20.70
CA ASN A 31 17.24 -12.64 -22.05
C ASN A 31 17.31 -11.11 -22.18
N HIS A 32 18.43 -10.62 -22.74
CA HIS A 32 18.68 -9.19 -22.93
C HIS A 32 17.55 -8.46 -23.69
N LYS A 33 16.91 -9.11 -24.65
CA LYS A 33 15.80 -8.48 -25.40
C LYS A 33 14.57 -8.29 -24.51
N THR A 34 14.19 -9.32 -23.74
CA THR A 34 13.06 -9.22 -22.81
C THR A 34 13.31 -8.14 -21.76
N ASN A 35 14.52 -8.11 -21.19
CA ASN A 35 14.90 -7.10 -20.22
C ASN A 35 14.86 -5.69 -20.79
N LEU A 36 15.36 -5.50 -22.01
CA LEU A 36 15.32 -4.22 -22.70
C LEU A 36 13.87 -3.73 -22.89
N TYR A 37 12.97 -4.61 -23.35
CA TYR A 37 11.56 -4.26 -23.51
C TYR A 37 10.91 -3.91 -22.17
N VAL A 38 11.12 -4.70 -21.11
CA VAL A 38 10.55 -4.43 -19.79
C VAL A 38 11.01 -3.08 -19.25
N ILE A 39 12.31 -2.78 -19.33
CA ILE A 39 12.85 -1.49 -18.90
C ILE A 39 12.27 -0.35 -19.76
N PHE A 40 12.25 -0.50 -21.08
CA PHE A 40 11.73 0.51 -21.98
C PHE A 40 10.26 0.84 -21.67
N PHE A 41 9.39 -0.17 -21.53
CA PHE A 41 7.99 0.05 -21.18
C PHE A 41 7.82 0.57 -19.75
N SER A 42 8.69 0.19 -18.82
CA SER A 42 8.69 0.75 -17.46
C SER A 42 9.01 2.25 -17.47
N PHE A 43 9.96 2.70 -18.29
CA PHE A 43 10.25 4.13 -18.47
C PHE A 43 9.12 4.88 -19.21
N LEU A 44 8.43 4.24 -20.14
CA LEU A 44 7.28 4.81 -20.83
C LEU A 44 6.04 4.92 -19.95
N PHE A 45 6.03 4.29 -18.77
CA PHE A 45 4.92 4.43 -17.83
C PHE A 45 4.93 5.81 -17.18
N LEU A 46 4.51 6.81 -17.94
CA LEU A 46 4.49 8.23 -17.55
C LEU A 46 3.82 8.51 -16.20
N PRO A 47 2.75 7.80 -15.78
CA PRO A 47 2.11 8.08 -14.51
C PRO A 47 3.05 8.07 -13.30
N GLN A 48 4.11 7.25 -13.30
CA GLN A 48 5.09 7.24 -12.21
C GLN A 48 5.80 8.59 -12.02
N PHE A 49 6.01 9.35 -13.11
CA PHE A 49 6.68 10.65 -13.05
C PHE A 49 5.76 11.78 -12.55
N PHE A 50 4.44 11.65 -12.72
CA PHE A 50 3.49 12.61 -12.16
C PHE A 50 3.52 12.63 -10.64
N PHE A 51 3.90 11.53 -9.99
CA PHE A 51 4.01 11.45 -8.54
C PHE A 51 5.34 11.98 -7.97
N LEU A 52 6.28 12.45 -8.82
CA LEU A 52 7.56 13.01 -8.35
C LEU A 52 7.38 14.21 -7.43
N ALA A 53 6.41 15.06 -7.72
CA ALA A 53 6.12 16.28 -6.96
C ALA A 53 5.18 16.06 -5.77
N PHE A 54 4.69 14.83 -5.54
CA PHE A 54 3.71 14.56 -4.50
C PHE A 54 4.32 13.83 -3.30
N ALA A 55 4.17 14.42 -2.10
CA ALA A 55 4.55 13.79 -0.83
C ALA A 55 3.49 12.76 -0.38
N TYR A 56 3.19 11.75 -1.20
CA TYR A 56 2.06 10.84 -0.96
C TYR A 56 2.47 9.42 -0.60
N GLY A 57 3.76 9.11 -0.57
CA GLY A 57 4.30 7.79 -0.19
C GLY A 57 3.98 6.65 -1.17
N ILE A 58 3.33 6.92 -2.32
CA ILE A 58 2.96 5.88 -3.31
C ILE A 58 4.22 5.26 -3.91
N ILE A 59 5.12 6.08 -4.44
CA ILE A 59 6.32 5.62 -5.15
C ILE A 59 7.28 4.89 -4.22
N PRO A 60 7.71 5.46 -3.08
CA PRO A 60 8.57 4.72 -2.16
C PRO A 60 7.86 3.49 -1.55
N GLY A 61 6.56 3.55 -1.30
CA GLY A 61 5.79 2.39 -0.85
C GLY A 61 5.77 1.26 -1.86
N LEU A 62 5.57 1.56 -3.15
CA LEU A 62 5.64 0.58 -4.24
C LEU A 62 7.04 -0.03 -4.37
N PHE A 63 8.09 0.79 -4.27
CA PHE A 63 9.47 0.32 -4.30
C PHE A 63 9.75 -0.73 -3.22
N PHE A 64 9.38 -0.44 -1.97
CA PHE A 64 9.57 -1.39 -0.87
C PHE A 64 8.69 -2.63 -1.04
N MET A 65 7.49 -2.51 -1.58
CA MET A 65 6.65 -3.66 -1.85
C MET A 65 7.25 -4.58 -2.93
N LEU A 66 7.82 -4.01 -4.00
CA LEU A 66 8.53 -4.79 -5.02
C LEU A 66 9.78 -5.49 -4.45
N LEU A 67 10.53 -4.82 -3.56
CA LEU A 67 11.62 -5.45 -2.82
C LEU A 67 11.12 -6.62 -1.96
N ALA A 68 9.97 -6.46 -1.30
CA ALA A 68 9.38 -7.53 -0.51
C ALA A 68 9.07 -8.76 -1.37
N PHE A 69 8.45 -8.58 -2.54
CA PHE A 69 8.21 -9.68 -3.48
C PHE A 69 9.51 -10.30 -4.01
N PHE A 70 10.52 -9.49 -4.29
CA PHE A 70 11.81 -9.97 -4.74
C PHE A 70 12.49 -10.87 -3.69
N PHE A 71 12.46 -10.46 -2.42
CA PHE A 71 13.03 -11.27 -1.34
C PHE A 71 12.14 -12.46 -0.96
N LEU A 72 10.83 -12.37 -1.14
CA LEU A 72 9.93 -13.53 -1.04
C LEU A 72 10.31 -14.62 -2.06
N ASP A 73 10.52 -14.24 -3.32
CA ASP A 73 10.92 -15.15 -4.37
C ASP A 73 12.29 -15.78 -4.08
N LYS A 74 13.28 -14.97 -3.65
CA LYS A 74 14.56 -15.49 -3.17
C LYS A 74 14.43 -16.44 -1.99
N TYR A 75 13.56 -16.14 -1.04
CA TYR A 75 13.29 -17.04 0.08
C TYR A 75 12.66 -18.34 -0.38
N PHE A 76 11.78 -18.29 -1.33
CA PHE A 76 11.16 -19.48 -1.90
C PHE A 76 12.17 -20.43 -2.58
N GLU A 77 13.25 -19.92 -3.13
CA GLU A 77 14.33 -20.75 -3.69
C GLU A 77 15.36 -21.19 -2.65
N SER A 78 15.81 -20.24 -1.81
CA SER A 78 16.97 -20.48 -0.95
C SER A 78 16.62 -21.05 0.44
N GLY A 79 15.38 -20.81 0.92
CA GLY A 79 14.95 -21.11 2.29
C GLY A 79 15.69 -20.33 3.38
N LYS A 80 16.47 -19.28 3.01
CA LYS A 80 17.33 -18.53 3.94
C LYS A 80 16.54 -17.56 4.78
N TRP A 81 16.72 -17.60 6.09
CA TRP A 81 16.08 -16.67 7.04
C TRP A 81 16.32 -15.19 6.73
N LYS A 82 17.48 -14.86 6.19
CA LYS A 82 17.81 -13.49 5.78
C LYS A 82 16.80 -12.96 4.76
N ASP A 83 16.46 -13.75 3.75
CA ASP A 83 15.54 -13.34 2.69
C ASP A 83 14.11 -13.18 3.25
N MET A 84 13.72 -14.06 4.18
CA MET A 84 12.44 -13.96 4.91
C MET A 84 12.37 -12.66 5.74
N LEU A 85 13.41 -12.35 6.52
CA LEU A 85 13.47 -11.15 7.34
C LEU A 85 13.44 -9.87 6.49
N LEU A 86 14.16 -9.86 5.36
CA LEU A 86 14.14 -8.73 4.42
C LEU A 86 12.75 -8.55 3.80
N CYS A 87 12.07 -9.64 3.43
CA CYS A 87 10.68 -9.57 2.96
C CYS A 87 9.77 -8.90 4.00
N ILE A 88 9.81 -9.34 5.26
CA ILE A 88 9.00 -8.78 6.35
C ILE A 88 9.32 -7.29 6.57
N LEU A 89 10.60 -6.92 6.61
CA LEU A 89 11.05 -5.53 6.78
C LEU A 89 10.52 -4.62 5.67
N PHE A 90 10.61 -5.07 4.42
CA PHE A 90 10.14 -4.27 3.28
C PHE A 90 8.62 -4.19 3.20
N VAL A 91 7.87 -5.23 3.59
CA VAL A 91 6.40 -5.13 3.76
C VAL A 91 6.06 -4.08 4.80
N MET A 92 6.70 -4.11 5.95
CA MET A 92 6.47 -3.13 7.02
C MET A 92 6.72 -1.70 6.51
N SER A 93 7.87 -1.47 5.86
CA SER A 93 8.22 -0.17 5.29
C SER A 93 7.19 0.30 4.24
N ALA A 94 6.76 -0.59 3.35
CA ALA A 94 5.78 -0.28 2.32
C ALA A 94 4.42 0.14 2.91
N VAL A 95 3.94 -0.59 3.92
CA VAL A 95 2.62 -0.32 4.55
C VAL A 95 2.66 0.93 5.41
N ILE A 96 3.76 1.20 6.14
CA ILE A 96 3.94 2.45 6.90
C ILE A 96 3.90 3.66 5.96
N LEU A 97 4.59 3.58 4.81
CA LEU A 97 4.62 4.68 3.85
C LEU A 97 3.28 4.91 3.16
N LYS A 98 2.55 3.83 2.88
CA LYS A 98 1.22 3.91 2.25
C LYS A 98 0.36 2.72 2.66
N GLY A 99 -0.66 2.94 3.46
CA GLY A 99 -1.55 1.92 3.98
C GLY A 99 -2.18 1.00 2.92
N ASN A 100 -2.40 1.49 1.69
CA ASN A 100 -2.93 0.67 0.59
C ASN A 100 -2.01 -0.49 0.18
N ASN A 101 -0.73 -0.45 0.53
CA ASN A 101 0.21 -1.55 0.30
C ASN A 101 -0.11 -2.81 1.11
N ILE A 102 -1.07 -2.75 2.04
CA ILE A 102 -1.63 -3.94 2.70
C ILE A 102 -2.17 -4.97 1.68
N ILE A 103 -2.61 -4.53 0.49
CA ILE A 103 -3.02 -5.41 -0.60
C ILE A 103 -1.85 -6.32 -1.02
N GLY A 104 -0.63 -5.77 -1.13
CA GLY A 104 0.57 -6.55 -1.41
C GLY A 104 0.91 -7.53 -0.29
N ALA A 105 0.74 -7.13 0.97
CA ALA A 105 0.94 -8.02 2.11
C ALA A 105 -0.06 -9.21 2.09
N ILE A 106 -1.32 -8.97 1.75
CA ILE A 106 -2.34 -10.01 1.56
C ILE A 106 -1.92 -10.94 0.41
N ALA A 107 -1.44 -10.40 -0.71
CA ALA A 107 -0.96 -11.21 -1.83
C ALA A 107 0.22 -12.12 -1.41
N ILE A 108 1.18 -11.60 -0.63
CA ILE A 108 2.28 -12.40 -0.07
C ILE A 108 1.74 -13.52 0.84
N ALA A 109 0.78 -13.21 1.71
CA ALA A 109 0.16 -14.22 2.57
C ALA A 109 -0.55 -15.32 1.77
N ILE A 110 -1.25 -14.96 0.68
CA ILE A 110 -1.89 -15.93 -0.24
C ILE A 110 -0.81 -16.79 -0.93
N LEU A 111 0.27 -16.21 -1.43
CA LEU A 111 1.37 -16.98 -2.05
C LEU A 111 2.01 -17.95 -1.07
N CYS A 112 2.25 -17.52 0.18
CA CYS A 112 2.71 -18.42 1.25
C CYS A 112 1.71 -19.54 1.50
N PHE A 113 0.41 -19.23 1.58
CA PHE A 113 -0.63 -20.24 1.78
C PHE A 113 -0.66 -21.27 0.66
N LEU A 114 -0.65 -20.85 -0.60
CA LEU A 114 -0.60 -21.77 -1.75
C LEU A 114 0.64 -22.67 -1.70
N ARG A 115 1.77 -22.14 -1.27
CA ARG A 115 3.00 -22.90 -1.15
C ARG A 115 2.97 -23.86 0.06
N ILE A 116 2.32 -23.50 1.17
CA ILE A 116 2.09 -24.38 2.32
C ILE A 116 1.32 -25.64 1.92
N LEU A 117 0.32 -25.52 1.05
CA LEU A 117 -0.43 -26.68 0.56
C LEU A 117 0.46 -27.70 -0.13
N LYS A 118 1.56 -27.22 -0.76
CA LYS A 118 2.53 -28.09 -1.46
C LYS A 118 3.66 -28.59 -0.56
N GLU A 119 4.24 -27.73 0.26
CA GLU A 119 5.50 -28.00 0.96
C GLU A 119 5.32 -28.29 2.47
N ARG A 120 4.13 -28.00 3.03
CA ARG A 120 3.78 -28.18 4.46
C ARG A 120 4.80 -27.59 5.43
N SER A 121 5.44 -26.46 5.06
CA SER A 121 6.52 -25.84 5.83
C SER A 121 5.96 -24.87 6.87
N TRP A 122 6.25 -25.10 8.16
CA TRP A 122 5.87 -24.17 9.24
C TRP A 122 6.50 -22.78 9.11
N LYS A 123 7.67 -22.68 8.45
CA LYS A 123 8.35 -21.40 8.20
C LYS A 123 7.52 -20.47 7.30
N LEU A 124 6.76 -21.04 6.36
CA LEU A 124 5.85 -20.28 5.50
C LEU A 124 4.64 -19.77 6.28
N ILE A 125 4.16 -20.54 7.27
CA ILE A 125 3.10 -20.09 8.18
C ILE A 125 3.61 -18.91 9.01
N LEU A 126 4.81 -19.04 9.59
CA LEU A 126 5.45 -17.97 10.35
C LEU A 126 5.61 -16.70 9.48
N LEU A 127 6.09 -16.84 8.24
CA LEU A 127 6.22 -15.71 7.32
C LEU A 127 4.87 -15.03 7.07
N ALA A 128 3.82 -15.78 6.73
CA ALA A 128 2.50 -15.22 6.48
C ALA A 128 1.95 -14.47 7.72
N VAL A 129 2.07 -15.06 8.91
CA VAL A 129 1.65 -14.44 10.17
C VAL A 129 2.45 -13.16 10.45
N CYS A 130 3.77 -13.19 10.31
CA CYS A 130 4.63 -12.01 10.50
C CYS A 130 4.30 -10.90 9.51
N VAL A 131 4.11 -11.21 8.23
CA VAL A 131 3.74 -10.24 7.20
C VAL A 131 2.42 -9.56 7.54
N MET A 132 1.41 -10.30 7.96
CA MET A 132 0.12 -9.72 8.38
C MET A 132 0.26 -8.90 9.67
N ALA A 133 1.03 -9.37 10.64
CA ALA A 133 1.28 -8.65 11.89
C ALA A 133 1.97 -7.29 11.64
N VAL A 134 3.07 -7.26 10.87
CA VAL A 134 3.79 -6.01 10.57
C VAL A 134 2.99 -5.06 9.66
N SER A 135 1.97 -5.55 8.99
CA SER A 135 1.06 -4.71 8.20
C SER A 135 0.03 -3.96 9.06
N ILE A 136 -0.22 -4.39 10.29
CA ILE A 136 -1.26 -3.84 11.15
C ILE A 136 -0.69 -3.18 12.41
N LEU A 137 0.23 -3.88 13.08
CA LEU A 137 0.71 -3.47 14.42
C LEU A 137 1.46 -2.14 14.44
N PRO A 138 2.41 -1.84 13.52
CA PRO A 138 3.15 -0.59 13.56
C PRO A 138 2.26 0.64 13.42
N GLY A 139 1.25 0.58 12.54
CA GLY A 139 0.27 1.67 12.39
C GLY A 139 -0.52 1.91 13.67
N LYS A 140 -1.02 0.85 14.31
CA LYS A 140 -1.73 0.96 15.59
C LYS A 140 -0.82 1.47 16.72
N ALA A 141 0.41 0.96 16.80
CA ALA A 141 1.38 1.41 17.79
C ALA A 141 1.74 2.89 17.63
N PHE A 142 1.93 3.35 16.39
CA PHE A 142 2.19 4.75 16.09
C PHE A 142 1.01 5.65 16.49
N HIS A 143 -0.22 5.25 16.16
CA HIS A 143 -1.41 5.99 16.58
C HIS A 143 -1.52 6.07 18.10
N ALA A 144 -1.37 4.94 18.80
CA ALA A 144 -1.43 4.92 20.25
C ALA A 144 -0.34 5.77 20.93
N TRP A 145 0.88 5.74 20.40
CA TRP A 145 1.96 6.59 20.88
C TRP A 145 1.66 8.07 20.65
N TYR A 146 1.19 8.43 19.46
CA TYR A 146 0.89 9.82 19.12
C TYR A 146 -0.31 10.37 19.92
N ASP A 147 -1.36 9.57 20.16
CA ASP A 147 -2.48 9.94 21.02
C ASP A 147 -2.04 10.21 22.45
N ASN A 148 -1.10 9.42 22.96
CA ASN A 148 -0.54 9.60 24.29
C ASN A 148 0.30 10.89 24.40
N GLU A 149 1.16 11.18 23.42
CA GLU A 149 1.97 12.41 23.37
C GLU A 149 1.13 13.68 23.17
N ALA A 150 0.03 13.58 22.42
CA ALA A 150 -0.87 14.70 22.18
C ALA A 150 -1.82 14.99 23.36
N GLY A 151 -1.76 14.21 24.44
CA GLY A 151 -2.55 14.42 25.66
C GLY A 151 -4.05 14.19 25.49
N GLY A 152 -4.47 13.46 24.45
CA GLY A 152 -5.86 13.16 24.19
C GLY A 152 -6.08 12.45 22.84
N VAL A 153 -7.30 11.98 22.66
CA VAL A 153 -7.70 11.32 21.42
C VAL A 153 -7.63 12.34 20.27
N LEU A 154 -6.64 12.17 19.40
CA LEU A 154 -6.68 12.84 18.12
C LEU A 154 -7.90 12.33 17.38
N CYS A 155 -8.66 13.26 16.80
CA CYS A 155 -9.73 12.88 15.88
C CYS A 155 -9.15 11.86 14.90
N GLY A 156 -9.62 10.62 14.98
CA GLY A 156 -9.05 9.46 14.28
C GLY A 156 -9.18 9.49 12.76
N GLY A 157 -9.11 10.67 12.16
CA GLY A 157 -9.33 10.91 10.74
C GLY A 157 -10.78 10.63 10.32
N LYS A 158 -11.06 10.83 9.06
CA LYS A 158 -12.39 10.56 8.51
C LYS A 158 -12.70 9.06 8.54
N PRO A 159 -13.85 8.63 9.08
CA PRO A 159 -14.28 7.24 9.00
C PRO A 159 -14.33 6.75 7.55
N LYS A 160 -13.86 5.52 7.33
CA LYS A 160 -13.80 4.92 5.97
C LYS A 160 -15.15 4.87 5.26
N ILE A 161 -16.24 4.80 6.02
CA ILE A 161 -17.60 4.81 5.49
C ILE A 161 -17.92 6.07 4.68
N LEU A 162 -17.31 7.21 5.03
CA LEU A 162 -17.50 8.47 4.30
C LEU A 162 -16.93 8.43 2.88
N TRP A 163 -15.86 7.65 2.67
CA TRP A 163 -15.32 7.43 1.33
C TRP A 163 -16.23 6.55 0.49
N ILE A 164 -16.91 5.58 1.12
CA ILE A 164 -17.93 4.76 0.46
C ILE A 164 -19.15 5.63 0.11
N ALA A 165 -19.62 6.44 1.06
CA ALA A 165 -20.73 7.39 0.82
C ALA A 165 -20.42 8.32 -0.37
N MET A 166 -19.22 8.89 -0.41
CA MET A 166 -18.77 9.73 -1.51
C MET A 166 -18.75 8.96 -2.85
N GLY A 167 -18.31 7.70 -2.83
CA GLY A 167 -18.25 6.86 -4.04
C GLY A 167 -19.61 6.44 -4.58
N THR A 168 -20.65 6.40 -3.74
CA THR A 168 -22.04 6.08 -4.14
C THR A 168 -22.86 7.29 -4.53
N GLU A 169 -22.36 8.51 -4.28
CA GLU A 169 -23.12 9.73 -4.57
C GLU A 169 -23.20 9.99 -6.08
N PRO A 170 -24.42 10.08 -6.65
CA PRO A 170 -24.60 10.50 -8.03
C PRO A 170 -24.28 12.01 -8.14
N TYR A 171 -23.11 12.35 -8.62
CA TYR A 171 -22.73 13.75 -8.79
C TYR A 171 -22.97 14.23 -10.21
N TYR A 172 -23.63 15.36 -10.35
CA TYR A 172 -23.94 16.00 -11.62
C TYR A 172 -22.63 16.25 -12.40
N ASN A 173 -22.46 15.64 -13.55
CA ASN A 173 -21.31 15.73 -14.46
C ASN A 173 -20.04 14.94 -14.07
N ASN A 174 -20.00 14.20 -12.97
CA ASN A 174 -18.84 13.36 -12.60
C ASN A 174 -19.23 11.89 -12.55
N ALA A 175 -18.31 11.03 -13.00
CA ALA A 175 -18.48 9.60 -12.83
C ALA A 175 -18.52 9.23 -11.34
N ALA A 176 -19.36 8.27 -10.98
CA ALA A 176 -19.43 7.74 -9.61
C ALA A 176 -18.00 7.30 -9.17
N GLY A 177 -17.65 7.62 -7.93
CA GLY A 177 -16.33 7.30 -7.38
C GLY A 177 -15.28 8.42 -7.49
N TRP A 178 -15.56 9.53 -8.17
CA TRP A 178 -14.67 10.70 -8.17
C TRP A 178 -14.79 11.47 -6.87
N TYR A 179 -13.68 12.16 -6.50
CA TYR A 179 -13.68 13.04 -5.34
C TYR A 179 -14.61 14.24 -5.58
N ASN A 180 -15.68 14.34 -4.78
CA ASN A 180 -16.69 15.38 -4.89
C ASN A 180 -16.83 16.22 -3.59
N GLY A 181 -15.96 16.00 -2.60
CA GLY A 181 -15.98 16.70 -1.31
C GLY A 181 -17.06 16.21 -0.33
N CYS A 182 -17.94 15.27 -0.71
CA CYS A 182 -19.00 14.74 0.16
C CYS A 182 -18.46 14.21 1.49
N SER A 183 -17.33 13.51 1.46
CA SER A 183 -16.68 12.98 2.68
C SER A 183 -16.22 14.09 3.63
N ASP A 184 -15.78 15.23 3.11
CA ASP A 184 -15.36 16.39 3.91
C ASP A 184 -16.57 17.09 4.52
N TRP A 185 -17.59 17.28 3.71
CA TRP A 185 -18.83 17.91 4.13
C TRP A 185 -19.52 17.10 5.25
N LEU A 186 -19.73 15.80 5.07
CA LEU A 186 -20.32 14.93 6.09
C LEU A 186 -19.52 14.90 7.39
N PHE A 187 -18.16 14.94 7.30
CA PHE A 187 -17.32 14.95 8.49
C PHE A 187 -17.41 16.29 9.23
N SER A 188 -17.49 17.41 8.51
CA SER A 188 -17.70 18.73 9.10
C SER A 188 -19.10 18.87 9.72
N GLU A 189 -20.16 18.35 9.09
CA GLU A 189 -21.53 18.31 9.61
C GLU A 189 -21.61 17.50 10.92
N ALA A 190 -20.86 16.41 11.00
CA ALA A 190 -20.69 15.64 12.24
C ALA A 190 -19.86 16.37 13.30
N LYS A 191 -19.41 17.61 13.06
CA LYS A 191 -18.50 18.36 13.94
C LYS A 191 -17.23 17.59 14.26
N TYR A 192 -16.70 16.86 13.27
CA TYR A 192 -15.50 16.01 13.37
C TYR A 192 -15.63 14.86 14.37
N ASP A 193 -16.85 14.48 14.77
CA ASP A 193 -17.14 13.32 15.60
C ASP A 193 -17.18 12.06 14.71
N PRO A 194 -16.28 11.07 14.91
CA PRO A 194 -16.22 9.88 14.05
C PRO A 194 -17.46 8.99 14.13
N GLU A 195 -18.13 8.91 15.29
CA GLU A 195 -19.33 8.08 15.46
C GLU A 195 -20.50 8.68 14.70
N LYS A 196 -20.77 9.97 14.92
CA LYS A 196 -21.82 10.70 14.19
C LYS A 196 -21.55 10.72 12.69
N ALA A 197 -20.30 10.92 12.27
CA ALA A 197 -19.90 10.87 10.88
C ALA A 197 -20.16 9.49 10.26
N THR A 198 -19.95 8.42 11.03
CA THR A 198 -20.25 7.06 10.59
C THR A 198 -21.74 6.85 10.37
N GLU A 199 -22.59 7.38 11.24
CA GLU A 199 -24.05 7.31 11.09
C GLU A 199 -24.54 8.11 9.88
N LEU A 200 -24.05 9.34 9.71
CA LEU A 200 -24.37 10.18 8.55
C LEU A 200 -23.90 9.49 7.24
N GLY A 201 -22.71 8.90 7.22
CA GLY A 201 -22.20 8.16 6.07
C GLY A 201 -23.08 6.96 5.70
N LYS A 202 -23.54 6.18 6.70
CA LYS A 202 -24.47 5.06 6.46
C LYS A 202 -25.80 5.52 5.93
N ALA A 203 -26.37 6.61 6.48
CA ALA A 203 -27.61 7.21 6.00
C ALA A 203 -27.46 7.65 4.54
N LYS A 204 -26.38 8.39 4.23
CA LYS A 204 -26.10 8.87 2.87
C LYS A 204 -25.96 7.73 1.85
N ILE A 205 -25.28 6.63 2.21
CA ILE A 205 -25.17 5.44 1.33
C ILE A 205 -26.57 4.87 1.05
N ARG A 206 -27.41 4.78 2.07
CA ARG A 206 -28.77 4.27 1.91
C ARG A 206 -29.56 5.16 0.96
N ASP A 207 -29.52 6.46 1.14
CA ASP A 207 -30.23 7.44 0.31
C ASP A 207 -29.74 7.46 -1.15
N ASN A 208 -28.48 7.11 -1.38
CA ASN A 208 -27.90 7.07 -2.73
C ASN A 208 -28.21 5.76 -3.49
N ILE A 209 -28.58 4.68 -2.78
CA ILE A 209 -28.79 3.34 -3.38
C ILE A 209 -30.28 3.05 -3.56
N TYR A 210 -31.17 3.65 -2.74
CA TYR A 210 -32.62 3.47 -2.77
C TYR A 210 -33.35 4.74 -3.21
#